data_a260049dc7770f934c9a3eb500184083
#
_entry.id   a260049dc7770f934c9a3eb500184083
#
_cell.length_a   1.000
_cell.length_b   1.000
_cell.length_c   1.000
_cell.angle_alpha   90.00
_cell.angle_beta   90.00
_cell.angle_gamma   90.00
#
_symmetry.space_group_name_H-M   'P 1'
#
loop_
_entity.id
_entity.type
_entity.pdbx_description
1 polymer ?
#
loop_
_entity_poly.entity_id
_entity_poly.type
_entity_poly.pdbx_seq_one_letter_code
_entity_poly.pdbx_strand_id
1 'polypeptide(L)'
;MSSKLTYTVFLVFLVAGFVGFYLKVATGCNLIADMASLALILTLATLILYTYYTYKIASEAWIPVASFSMQQSKPIPYFVSFEIRNHSKFSLECWCNINPSVCGQDVQMEGFYGARSSWTLPPYGAGAGHFEIPKILAKVGKTVQEMKQMAGTVDVKDQLYFKVAFSFYPVGKKKSKVSLPIQPYYFDFVNTTLVLDF
;
A
#
# COMPACT_ATOMS: atom_id res chain seq x y z
N MET A 1 0.58 -18.90 9.02
CA MET A 1 0.33 -19.51 10.33
C MET A 1 0.09 -18.40 11.34
N SER A 2 -0.99 -18.43 12.13
CA SER A 2 -1.31 -17.34 13.08
C SER A 2 -0.21 -17.26 14.16
N SER A 3 0.24 -16.05 14.49
CA SER A 3 1.24 -15.82 15.56
C SER A 3 0.82 -16.44 16.89
N LYS A 4 -0.49 -16.48 17.16
CA LYS A 4 -1.06 -17.14 18.35
C LYS A 4 -0.76 -18.65 18.37
N LEU A 5 -0.86 -19.33 17.23
CA LEU A 5 -0.60 -20.78 17.14
C LEU A 5 0.87 -21.09 17.47
N THR A 6 1.81 -20.30 16.95
CA THR A 6 3.24 -20.47 17.21
C THR A 6 3.58 -20.26 18.69
N TYR A 7 2.99 -19.22 19.32
CA TYR A 7 3.14 -18.99 20.77
C TYR A 7 2.56 -20.13 21.60
N THR A 8 1.39 -20.63 21.25
CA THR A 8 0.74 -21.74 21.97
C THR A 8 1.58 -23.01 21.87
N VAL A 9 2.08 -23.34 20.69
CA VAL A 9 2.95 -24.51 20.49
C VAL A 9 4.22 -24.38 21.32
N PHE A 10 4.88 -23.21 21.27
CA PHE A 10 6.08 -22.94 22.08
C PHE A 10 5.82 -23.09 23.57
N LEU A 11 4.73 -22.50 24.09
CA LEU A 11 4.37 -22.57 25.50
C LEU A 11 4.09 -24.02 25.95
N VAL A 12 3.40 -24.79 25.12
CA VAL A 12 3.13 -26.21 25.38
C VAL A 12 4.42 -27.03 25.46
N PHE A 13 5.37 -26.84 24.53
CA PHE A 13 6.67 -27.50 24.60
C PHE A 13 7.48 -27.11 25.82
N LEU A 14 7.46 -25.84 26.19
CA LEU A 14 8.20 -25.33 27.35
C LEU A 14 7.63 -25.90 28.66
N VAL A 15 6.31 -25.92 28.81
CA VAL A 15 5.62 -26.49 29.99
C VAL A 15 5.84 -28.01 30.06
N ALA A 16 5.68 -28.73 28.95
CA ALA A 16 5.92 -30.16 28.89
C ALA A 16 7.38 -30.53 29.25
N GLY A 17 8.35 -29.72 28.78
CA GLY A 17 9.76 -29.87 29.13
C GLY A 17 10.03 -29.66 30.61
N PHE A 18 9.46 -28.61 31.21
CA PHE A 18 9.59 -28.37 32.66
C PHE A 18 8.94 -29.48 33.52
N VAL A 19 7.75 -29.89 33.14
CA VAL A 19 7.04 -31.00 33.85
C VAL A 19 7.83 -32.28 33.73
N GLY A 20 8.33 -32.64 32.54
CA GLY A 20 9.17 -33.82 32.32
C GLY A 20 10.47 -33.78 33.13
N PHE A 21 11.12 -32.59 33.18
CA PHE A 21 12.32 -32.39 34.00
C PHE A 21 12.02 -32.55 35.49
N TYR A 22 10.96 -31.91 35.99
CA TYR A 22 10.56 -32.00 37.42
C TYR A 22 10.22 -33.42 37.80
N LEU A 23 9.46 -34.17 37.01
CA LEU A 23 9.13 -35.55 37.28
C LEU A 23 10.39 -36.42 37.35
N LYS A 24 11.36 -36.19 36.46
CA LYS A 24 12.60 -36.92 36.42
C LYS A 24 13.52 -36.67 37.63
N VAL A 25 13.58 -35.40 38.07
CA VAL A 25 14.32 -35.02 39.29
C VAL A 25 13.65 -35.58 40.52
N ALA A 26 12.32 -35.58 40.60
CA ALA A 26 11.55 -36.15 41.72
C ALA A 26 11.68 -37.70 41.83
N THR A 27 12.01 -38.40 40.76
CA THR A 27 12.17 -39.86 40.76
C THR A 27 13.61 -40.35 41.01
N GLY A 28 14.55 -39.42 41.31
CA GLY A 28 15.90 -39.78 41.80
C GLY A 28 16.91 -40.14 40.70
N CYS A 29 16.72 -39.70 39.45
CA CYS A 29 17.65 -39.91 38.37
C CYS A 29 18.90 -39.02 38.38
N ASN A 30 19.96 -39.45 37.70
CA ASN A 30 21.30 -38.82 37.62
C ASN A 30 21.25 -37.32 37.30
N LEU A 31 21.62 -36.47 38.24
CA LEU A 31 21.55 -34.99 38.16
C LEU A 31 22.23 -34.44 36.90
N ILE A 32 23.33 -35.05 36.44
CA ILE A 32 24.08 -34.62 35.24
C ILE A 32 23.26 -34.85 33.96
N ALA A 33 22.57 -35.97 33.83
CA ALA A 33 21.71 -36.26 32.68
C ALA A 33 20.48 -35.33 32.62
N ASP A 34 19.99 -34.91 33.78
CA ASP A 34 18.84 -34.02 33.91
C ASP A 34 19.21 -32.57 33.55
N MET A 35 20.40 -32.09 33.93
CA MET A 35 20.94 -30.81 33.51
C MET A 35 21.20 -30.74 32.01
N ALA A 36 21.72 -31.80 31.41
CA ALA A 36 21.91 -31.89 29.96
C ALA A 36 20.56 -31.84 29.21
N SER A 37 19.55 -32.58 29.71
CA SER A 37 18.19 -32.56 29.14
C SER A 37 17.55 -31.16 29.23
N LEU A 38 17.72 -30.46 30.36
CA LEU A 38 17.22 -29.09 30.54
C LEU A 38 17.91 -28.13 29.54
N ALA A 39 19.25 -28.23 29.41
CA ALA A 39 19.99 -27.40 28.48
C ALA A 39 19.53 -27.61 27.03
N LEU A 40 19.25 -28.85 26.66
CA LEU A 40 18.76 -29.22 25.33
C LEU A 40 17.36 -28.65 25.02
N ILE A 41 16.45 -28.69 26.02
CA ILE A 41 15.13 -28.08 25.93
C ILE A 41 15.21 -26.56 25.77
N LEU A 42 16.04 -25.88 26.57
CA LEU A 42 16.25 -24.45 26.49
C LEU A 42 16.87 -24.02 25.14
N THR A 43 17.82 -24.81 24.66
CA THR A 43 18.44 -24.59 23.34
C THR A 43 17.40 -24.70 22.23
N LEU A 44 16.58 -25.74 22.25
CA LEU A 44 15.52 -25.94 21.26
C LEU A 44 14.49 -24.82 21.30
N ALA A 45 14.07 -24.41 22.51
CA ALA A 45 13.16 -23.29 22.69
C ALA A 45 13.73 -21.97 22.13
N THR A 46 15.01 -21.70 22.40
CA THR A 46 15.71 -20.52 21.88
C THR A 46 15.79 -20.56 20.34
N LEU A 47 16.06 -21.72 19.75
CA LEU A 47 16.14 -21.90 18.31
C LEU A 47 14.78 -21.64 17.64
N ILE A 48 13.70 -22.14 18.24
CA ILE A 48 12.34 -21.90 17.73
C ILE A 48 11.98 -20.40 17.79
N LEU A 49 12.29 -19.73 18.90
CA LEU A 49 12.08 -18.28 19.02
C LEU A 49 12.91 -17.49 18.00
N TYR A 50 14.18 -17.83 17.87
CA TYR A 50 15.06 -17.18 16.89
C TYR A 50 14.53 -17.35 15.46
N THR A 51 14.13 -18.58 15.09
CA THR A 51 13.54 -18.86 13.76
C THR A 51 12.26 -18.08 13.53
N TYR A 52 11.39 -18.01 14.55
CA TYR A 52 10.16 -17.23 14.48
C TYR A 52 10.43 -15.73 14.27
N TYR A 53 11.32 -15.13 15.06
CA TYR A 53 11.67 -13.72 14.93
C TYR A 53 12.36 -13.42 13.61
N THR A 54 13.26 -14.28 13.16
CA THR A 54 13.93 -14.17 11.85
C THR A 54 12.90 -14.20 10.71
N TYR A 55 11.95 -15.15 10.77
CA TYR A 55 10.86 -15.22 9.80
C TYR A 55 9.98 -13.96 9.83
N LYS A 56 9.65 -13.46 11.02
CA LYS A 56 8.85 -12.25 11.20
C LYS A 56 9.56 -11.04 10.59
N ILE A 57 10.83 -10.81 10.93
CA ILE A 57 11.64 -9.73 10.38
C ILE A 57 11.74 -9.86 8.85
N ALA A 58 11.99 -11.06 8.34
CA ALA A 58 12.05 -11.30 6.91
C ALA A 58 10.71 -11.01 6.22
N SER A 59 9.59 -11.38 6.83
CA SER A 59 8.25 -11.10 6.29
C SER A 59 7.92 -9.61 6.29
N GLU A 60 8.26 -8.89 7.36
CA GLU A 60 8.07 -7.44 7.46
C GLU A 60 8.97 -6.67 6.46
N ALA A 61 10.16 -7.18 6.17
CA ALA A 61 11.04 -6.62 5.16
C ALA A 61 10.47 -6.67 3.72
N TRP A 62 9.40 -7.44 3.51
CA TRP A 62 8.69 -7.56 2.23
C TRP A 62 7.38 -6.77 2.18
N ILE A 63 7.14 -5.86 3.14
CA ILE A 63 5.98 -4.97 3.09
C ILE A 63 6.20 -4.00 1.94
N PRO A 64 5.31 -4.00 0.94
CA PRO A 64 5.39 -3.06 -0.17
C PRO A 64 5.03 -1.66 0.32
N VAL A 65 5.79 -0.66 -0.10
CA VAL A 65 5.53 0.76 0.18
C VAL A 65 5.62 1.54 -1.11
N ALA A 66 4.52 2.20 -1.46
CA ALA A 66 4.48 3.10 -2.60
C ALA A 66 3.66 4.34 -2.26
N SER A 67 3.94 5.44 -2.93
CA SER A 67 3.15 6.67 -2.85
C SER A 67 2.59 7.05 -4.22
N PHE A 68 1.47 7.74 -4.18
CA PHE A 68 0.86 8.41 -5.32
C PHE A 68 0.74 9.90 -5.01
N SER A 69 1.05 10.74 -5.97
CA SER A 69 0.81 12.18 -5.88
C SER A 69 0.29 12.70 -7.22
N MET A 70 -0.60 13.66 -7.16
CA MET A 70 -1.13 14.35 -8.33
C MET A 70 -0.96 15.87 -8.13
N GLN A 71 -0.47 16.55 -9.14
CA GLN A 71 -0.20 17.98 -9.07
C GLN A 71 -0.43 18.66 -10.42
N GLN A 72 -0.78 19.92 -10.36
CA GLN A 72 -0.85 20.75 -11.55
C GLN A 72 0.55 21.19 -11.96
N SER A 73 0.82 21.19 -13.26
CA SER A 73 2.04 21.79 -13.80
C SER A 73 1.97 23.31 -13.72
N LYS A 74 2.91 23.94 -13.04
CA LYS A 74 2.95 25.42 -12.93
C LYS A 74 3.13 26.15 -14.27
N PRO A 75 4.01 25.69 -15.19
CA PRO A 75 4.25 26.39 -16.45
C PRO A 75 3.13 26.21 -17.49
N ILE A 76 2.31 25.16 -17.36
CA ILE A 76 1.24 24.86 -18.32
C ILE A 76 -0.09 24.80 -17.57
N PRO A 77 -0.93 25.84 -17.65
CA PRO A 77 -2.24 25.83 -17.00
C PRO A 77 -3.09 24.70 -17.57
N TYR A 78 -3.94 24.09 -16.71
CA TYR A 78 -4.81 22.94 -17.06
C TYR A 78 -4.07 21.65 -17.45
N PHE A 79 -2.78 21.56 -17.18
CA PHE A 79 -2.00 20.33 -17.32
C PHE A 79 -1.79 19.72 -15.94
N VAL A 80 -2.24 18.49 -15.77
CA VAL A 80 -2.11 17.74 -14.54
C VAL A 80 -1.14 16.60 -14.75
N SER A 81 -0.15 16.50 -13.89
CA SER A 81 0.78 15.37 -13.82
C SER A 81 0.53 14.57 -12.55
N PHE A 82 0.79 13.26 -12.62
CA PHE A 82 0.82 12.41 -11.45
C PHE A 82 2.10 11.57 -11.44
N GLU A 83 2.54 11.24 -10.25
CA GLU A 83 3.72 10.43 -10.01
C GLU A 83 3.38 9.27 -9.08
N ILE A 84 3.87 8.09 -9.42
CA ILE A 84 3.85 6.90 -8.58
C ILE A 84 5.28 6.58 -8.22
N ARG A 85 5.59 6.51 -6.94
CA ARG A 85 6.95 6.22 -6.46
C ARG A 85 6.98 4.95 -5.62
N ASN A 86 7.85 4.03 -6.00
CA ASN A 86 8.16 2.83 -5.22
C ASN A 86 9.21 3.17 -4.15
N HIS A 87 8.86 3.01 -2.88
CA HIS A 87 9.79 3.20 -1.76
C HIS A 87 10.37 1.88 -1.24
N SER A 88 10.02 0.77 -1.88
CA SER A 88 10.47 -0.56 -1.49
C SER A 88 11.80 -0.92 -2.14
N LYS A 89 12.54 -1.83 -1.52
CA LYS A 89 13.80 -2.39 -2.03
C LYS A 89 13.60 -3.49 -3.10
N PHE A 90 12.38 -3.73 -3.53
CA PHE A 90 12.02 -4.71 -4.55
C PHE A 90 11.04 -4.10 -5.56
N SER A 91 10.90 -4.72 -6.73
CA SER A 91 10.00 -4.24 -7.77
C SER A 91 8.54 -4.41 -7.39
N LEU A 92 7.73 -3.40 -7.72
CA LEU A 92 6.28 -3.39 -7.49
C LEU A 92 5.52 -3.38 -8.83
N GLU A 93 4.42 -4.11 -8.85
CA GLU A 93 3.34 -3.89 -9.82
C GLU A 93 2.33 -2.92 -9.19
N CYS A 94 2.12 -1.79 -9.84
CA CYS A 94 1.24 -0.72 -9.39
C CYS A 94 0.08 -0.56 -10.36
N TRP A 95 -1.11 -0.36 -9.80
CA TRP A 95 -2.32 -0.05 -10.56
C TRP A 95 -2.84 1.31 -10.13
N CYS A 96 -3.00 2.21 -11.11
CA CYS A 96 -3.62 3.50 -10.91
C CYS A 96 -4.88 3.60 -11.77
N ASN A 97 -5.95 4.08 -11.18
CA ASN A 97 -7.19 4.37 -11.89
C ASN A 97 -7.69 5.75 -11.45
N ILE A 98 -7.64 6.70 -12.37
CA ILE A 98 -8.10 8.08 -12.18
C ILE A 98 -9.46 8.19 -12.88
N ASN A 99 -10.50 8.43 -12.10
CA ASN A 99 -11.87 8.57 -12.57
C ASN A 99 -12.32 10.02 -12.39
N PRO A 100 -12.30 10.85 -13.45
CA PRO A 100 -12.84 12.19 -13.38
C PRO A 100 -14.36 12.19 -13.51
N SER A 101 -14.98 13.14 -12.84
CA SER A 101 -16.40 13.49 -12.99
C SER A 101 -16.50 14.98 -13.30
N VAL A 102 -17.23 15.34 -14.33
CA VAL A 102 -17.48 16.74 -14.74
C VAL A 102 -18.95 17.03 -14.55
N CYS A 103 -19.28 17.98 -13.70
CA CYS A 103 -20.67 18.33 -13.36
C CYS A 103 -21.53 17.09 -13.02
N GLY A 104 -20.96 16.14 -12.26
CA GLY A 104 -21.60 14.90 -11.86
C GLY A 104 -21.62 13.80 -12.92
N GLN A 105 -21.08 14.03 -14.12
CA GLN A 105 -20.95 13.02 -15.17
C GLN A 105 -19.59 12.37 -15.16
N ASP A 106 -19.53 11.06 -15.01
CA ASP A 106 -18.27 10.31 -15.05
C ASP A 106 -17.70 10.31 -16.48
N VAL A 107 -16.40 10.59 -16.58
CA VAL A 107 -15.67 10.66 -17.86
C VAL A 107 -14.71 9.49 -18.00
N GLN A 108 -14.80 8.77 -19.11
CA GLN A 108 -13.85 7.70 -19.41
C GLN A 108 -12.48 8.24 -19.80
N MET A 109 -11.44 7.79 -19.09
CA MET A 109 -10.04 8.21 -19.30
C MET A 109 -9.30 7.38 -20.35
N GLU A 110 -10.02 6.71 -21.26
CA GLU A 110 -9.41 5.99 -22.36
C GLU A 110 -8.63 6.95 -23.29
N GLY A 111 -7.42 6.56 -23.64
CA GLY A 111 -6.53 7.38 -24.46
C GLY A 111 -5.70 8.42 -23.69
N PHE A 112 -5.85 8.54 -22.38
CA PHE A 112 -4.97 9.39 -21.57
C PHE A 112 -3.80 8.58 -21.01
N TYR A 113 -2.59 9.08 -21.22
CA TYR A 113 -1.37 8.40 -20.81
C TYR A 113 -1.30 8.17 -19.30
N GLY A 114 -1.28 6.91 -18.91
CA GLY A 114 -1.11 6.48 -17.53
C GLY A 114 -2.33 6.56 -16.62
N ALA A 115 -3.43 7.22 -17.04
CA ALA A 115 -4.59 7.44 -16.19
C ALA A 115 -5.32 6.14 -15.79
N ARG A 116 -5.23 5.10 -16.61
CA ARG A 116 -5.76 3.76 -16.34
C ARG A 116 -4.76 2.72 -16.79
N SER A 117 -3.74 2.47 -15.97
CA SER A 117 -2.62 1.61 -16.36
C SER A 117 -2.04 0.82 -15.19
N SER A 118 -1.37 -0.25 -15.55
CA SER A 118 -0.46 -0.98 -14.67
C SER A 118 0.98 -0.58 -14.99
N TRP A 119 1.78 -0.49 -13.95
CA TRP A 119 3.18 -0.09 -14.00
C TRP A 119 4.02 -1.09 -13.25
N THR A 120 5.11 -1.51 -13.85
CA THR A 120 6.13 -2.26 -13.12
C THR A 120 7.24 -1.29 -12.75
N LEU A 121 7.35 -0.96 -11.48
CA LEU A 121 8.36 -0.04 -10.96
C LEU A 121 9.52 -0.81 -10.35
N PRO A 122 10.76 -0.51 -10.75
CA PRO A 122 11.95 -1.07 -10.11
C PRO A 122 12.05 -0.60 -8.65
N PRO A 123 12.95 -1.19 -7.86
CA PRO A 123 13.23 -0.71 -6.51
C PRO A 123 13.58 0.78 -6.51
N TYR A 124 12.94 1.55 -5.63
CA TYR A 124 13.09 3.00 -5.51
C TYR A 124 12.81 3.80 -6.80
N GLY A 125 12.20 3.14 -7.81
CA GLY A 125 11.85 3.76 -9.08
C GLY A 125 10.56 4.56 -9.01
N ALA A 126 10.35 5.38 -10.03
CA ALA A 126 9.14 6.16 -10.20
C ALA A 126 8.55 5.97 -11.60
N GLY A 127 7.23 6.13 -11.69
CA GLY A 127 6.49 6.24 -12.92
C GLY A 127 5.67 7.52 -12.91
N ALA A 128 5.51 8.16 -14.05
CA ALA A 128 4.74 9.38 -14.17
C ALA A 128 3.78 9.31 -15.36
N GLY A 129 2.66 9.99 -15.22
CA GLY A 129 1.71 10.19 -16.29
C GLY A 129 1.18 11.61 -16.26
N HIS A 130 0.42 11.97 -17.28
CA HIS A 130 -0.16 13.31 -17.37
C HIS A 130 -1.45 13.29 -18.19
N PHE A 131 -2.25 14.33 -18.01
CA PHE A 131 -3.43 14.61 -18.82
C PHE A 131 -3.74 16.10 -18.83
N GLU A 132 -4.49 16.51 -19.85
CA GLU A 132 -4.94 17.88 -20.02
C GLU A 132 -6.41 18.01 -19.67
N ILE A 133 -6.76 18.94 -18.80
CA ILE A 133 -8.15 19.21 -18.39
C ILE A 133 -9.04 19.55 -19.58
N PRO A 134 -8.62 20.39 -20.56
CA PRO A 134 -9.45 20.69 -21.73
C PRO A 134 -9.88 19.44 -22.51
N LYS A 135 -9.02 18.40 -22.59
CA LYS A 135 -9.36 17.14 -23.26
C LYS A 135 -10.41 16.33 -22.48
N ILE A 136 -10.40 16.40 -21.17
CA ILE A 136 -11.42 15.78 -20.32
C ILE A 136 -12.76 16.50 -20.51
N LEU A 137 -12.77 17.83 -20.45
CA LEU A 137 -13.97 18.63 -20.64
C LEU A 137 -14.59 18.45 -22.02
N ALA A 138 -13.78 18.36 -23.07
CA ALA A 138 -14.25 18.13 -24.43
C ALA A 138 -15.05 16.81 -24.58
N LYS A 139 -14.75 15.78 -23.80
CA LYS A 139 -15.49 14.50 -23.81
C LYS A 139 -16.94 14.65 -23.34
N VAL A 140 -17.24 15.67 -22.57
CA VAL A 140 -18.62 15.99 -22.10
C VAL A 140 -19.17 17.26 -22.77
N GLY A 141 -18.53 17.71 -23.86
CA GLY A 141 -18.96 18.90 -24.61
C GLY A 141 -18.81 20.21 -23.84
N LYS A 142 -17.89 20.28 -22.87
CA LYS A 142 -17.62 21.48 -22.07
C LYS A 142 -16.28 22.11 -22.44
N THR A 143 -16.18 23.40 -22.18
CA THR A 143 -14.96 24.17 -22.37
C THR A 143 -14.47 24.75 -21.03
N VAL A 144 -13.18 25.09 -20.96
CA VAL A 144 -12.60 25.75 -19.78
C VAL A 144 -13.32 27.08 -19.47
N GLN A 145 -13.75 27.79 -20.52
CA GLN A 145 -14.42 29.08 -20.36
C GLN A 145 -15.80 28.93 -19.72
N GLU A 146 -16.58 27.93 -20.15
CA GLU A 146 -17.86 27.59 -19.52
C GLU A 146 -17.67 27.21 -18.05
N MET A 147 -16.66 26.39 -17.75
CA MET A 147 -16.38 26.00 -16.36
C MET A 147 -16.02 27.20 -15.49
N LYS A 148 -15.27 28.17 -16.01
CA LYS A 148 -14.97 29.44 -15.31
C LYS A 148 -16.23 30.29 -15.08
N GLN A 149 -17.15 30.33 -16.03
CA GLN A 149 -18.41 31.05 -15.88
C GLN A 149 -19.34 30.39 -14.83
N MET A 150 -19.31 29.06 -14.74
CA MET A 150 -20.06 28.31 -13.72
C MET A 150 -19.45 28.43 -12.32
N ALA A 151 -18.22 28.88 -12.20
CA ALA A 151 -17.42 28.94 -10.97
C ALA A 151 -17.94 29.95 -9.92
N GLY A 152 -19.10 30.55 -10.08
CA GLY A 152 -19.78 31.33 -9.03
C GLY A 152 -21.15 30.79 -8.66
N THR A 153 -21.63 29.77 -9.38
CA THR A 153 -22.99 29.23 -9.24
C THR A 153 -23.04 27.75 -8.85
N VAL A 154 -21.97 27.02 -9.10
CA VAL A 154 -21.84 25.60 -8.79
C VAL A 154 -20.69 25.40 -7.79
N ASP A 155 -20.85 24.50 -6.83
CA ASP A 155 -19.78 24.16 -5.89
C ASP A 155 -18.52 23.75 -6.68
N VAL A 156 -17.39 24.26 -6.27
CA VAL A 156 -16.08 24.01 -6.94
C VAL A 156 -15.82 22.50 -7.03
N LYS A 157 -16.20 21.73 -6.02
CA LYS A 157 -16.05 20.28 -5.98
C LYS A 157 -16.92 19.54 -7.00
N ASP A 158 -18.06 20.11 -7.38
CA ASP A 158 -18.96 19.51 -8.36
C ASP A 158 -18.60 19.83 -9.80
N GLN A 159 -17.69 20.78 -10.05
CA GLN A 159 -17.31 21.17 -11.40
C GLN A 159 -16.41 20.14 -12.09
N LEU A 160 -15.28 19.80 -11.49
CA LEU A 160 -14.38 18.77 -11.97
C LEU A 160 -13.72 18.09 -10.77
N TYR A 161 -14.06 16.84 -10.61
CA TYR A 161 -13.65 16.01 -9.49
C TYR A 161 -12.94 14.75 -9.97
N PHE A 162 -11.87 14.34 -9.28
CA PHE A 162 -11.11 13.14 -9.59
C PHE A 162 -11.12 12.18 -8.41
N LYS A 163 -11.56 10.95 -8.65
CA LYS A 163 -11.41 9.84 -7.71
C LYS A 163 -10.23 8.99 -8.14
N VAL A 164 -9.18 8.95 -7.32
CA VAL A 164 -7.98 8.18 -7.60
C VAL A 164 -7.97 6.92 -6.76
N ALA A 165 -8.03 5.76 -7.42
CA ALA A 165 -7.82 4.47 -6.80
C ALA A 165 -6.41 3.98 -7.15
N PHE A 166 -5.61 3.70 -6.11
CA PHE A 166 -4.25 3.24 -6.26
C PHE A 166 -4.01 1.96 -5.47
N SER A 167 -3.43 0.96 -6.12
CA SER A 167 -3.06 -0.29 -5.47
C SER A 167 -1.75 -0.83 -6.03
N PHE A 168 -1.03 -1.57 -5.20
CA PHE A 168 0.27 -2.12 -5.56
C PHE A 168 0.56 -3.43 -4.82
N TYR A 169 1.46 -4.23 -5.38
CA TYR A 169 1.95 -5.48 -4.78
C TYR A 169 3.35 -5.82 -5.30
N PRO A 170 4.14 -6.60 -4.57
CA PRO A 170 5.43 -7.09 -5.05
C PRO A 170 5.26 -7.96 -6.29
N VAL A 171 6.14 -7.80 -7.28
CA VAL A 171 6.13 -8.61 -8.51
C VAL A 171 6.07 -10.10 -8.15
N GLY A 172 5.12 -10.80 -8.75
CA GLY A 172 4.87 -12.22 -8.50
C GLY A 172 4.12 -12.56 -7.20
N LYS A 173 3.76 -11.57 -6.36
CA LYS A 173 3.07 -11.79 -5.07
C LYS A 173 1.70 -11.09 -5.00
N LYS A 174 0.79 -11.38 -5.94
CA LYS A 174 -0.56 -10.77 -6.00
C LYS A 174 -1.38 -10.84 -4.71
N LYS A 175 -1.14 -11.87 -3.87
CA LYS A 175 -1.82 -12.03 -2.57
C LYS A 175 -1.45 -10.95 -1.55
N SER A 176 -0.33 -10.26 -1.74
CA SER A 176 0.15 -9.17 -0.88
C SER A 176 -0.27 -7.79 -1.41
N LYS A 177 -1.41 -7.70 -2.08
CA LYS A 177 -1.94 -6.44 -2.63
C LYS A 177 -2.28 -5.47 -1.51
N VAL A 178 -1.75 -4.26 -1.61
CA VAL A 178 -2.09 -3.11 -0.78
C VAL A 178 -2.90 -2.14 -1.63
N SER A 179 -4.00 -1.64 -1.09
CA SER A 179 -4.79 -0.58 -1.73
C SER A 179 -4.78 0.63 -0.82
N LEU A 180 -4.42 1.78 -1.34
CA LEU A 180 -4.55 3.03 -0.61
C LEU A 180 -6.03 3.47 -0.58
N PRO A 181 -6.43 4.25 0.44
CA PRO A 181 -7.72 4.92 0.42
C PRO A 181 -7.89 5.72 -0.87
N ILE A 182 -9.13 5.83 -1.34
CA ILE A 182 -9.44 6.67 -2.50
C ILE A 182 -9.05 8.10 -2.14
N GLN A 183 -8.20 8.70 -2.99
CA GLN A 183 -7.76 10.08 -2.84
C GLN A 183 -8.62 10.96 -3.76
N PRO A 184 -9.46 11.82 -3.20
CA PRO A 184 -10.27 12.74 -3.97
C PRO A 184 -9.50 14.03 -4.26
N TYR A 185 -9.61 14.52 -5.51
CA TYR A 185 -9.08 15.80 -5.92
C TYR A 185 -10.16 16.56 -6.67
N TYR A 186 -10.16 17.87 -6.56
CA TYR A 186 -10.99 18.74 -7.42
C TYR A 186 -10.14 19.82 -8.07
N PHE A 187 -10.60 20.29 -9.23
CA PHE A 187 -9.94 21.38 -9.93
C PHE A 187 -10.72 22.67 -9.77
N ASP A 188 -10.07 23.66 -9.14
CA ASP A 188 -10.60 25.00 -8.97
C ASP A 188 -10.32 25.82 -10.22
N PHE A 189 -11.35 26.13 -11.01
CA PHE A 189 -11.24 26.90 -12.24
C PHE A 189 -11.06 28.40 -11.99
N VAL A 190 -11.42 28.92 -10.81
CA VAL A 190 -11.20 30.33 -10.43
C VAL A 190 -9.71 30.57 -10.21
N ASN A 191 -9.13 29.78 -9.31
CA ASN A 191 -7.73 29.89 -8.94
C ASN A 191 -6.81 29.12 -9.87
N THR A 192 -7.37 28.34 -10.79
CA THR A 192 -6.62 27.46 -11.70
C THR A 192 -5.68 26.54 -10.94
N THR A 193 -6.19 25.82 -9.94
CA THR A 193 -5.40 24.95 -9.05
C THR A 193 -6.06 23.60 -8.85
N LEU A 194 -5.24 22.56 -8.73
CA LEU A 194 -5.66 21.24 -8.30
C LEU A 194 -5.56 21.16 -6.78
N VAL A 195 -6.63 20.76 -6.13
CA VAL A 195 -6.73 20.70 -4.66
C VAL A 195 -7.08 19.27 -4.23
N LEU A 196 -6.38 18.76 -3.23
CA LEU A 196 -6.73 17.51 -2.55
C LEU A 196 -7.91 17.78 -1.61
N ASP A 197 -8.97 17.02 -1.74
CA ASP A 197 -10.14 17.08 -0.86
C ASP A 197 -9.93 16.15 0.35
N PHE A 198 -9.93 16.68 1.56
CA PHE A 198 -9.71 15.95 2.82
C PHE A 198 -11.01 15.61 3.51
#